data_d0993ae48a3e42efe25c42b7360f5312
#
_entry.id   d0993ae48a3e42efe25c42b7360f5312
#
_cell.length_a   1.000
_cell.length_b   1.000
_cell.length_c   1.000
_cell.angle_alpha   90.00
_cell.angle_beta   90.00
_cell.angle_gamma   90.00
#
_symmetry.space_group_name_H-M   'P 1'
#
loop_
_entity.id
_entity.type
_entity.pdbx_description
1 polymer ?
#
loop_
_entity_poly.entity_id
_entity_poly.type
_entity_poly.pdbx_seq_one_letter_code
_entity_poly.pdbx_strand_id
1 'polypeptide(L)'
;MTKVSVKNKKEMTKQEEEVLERFKEFQKAMIEKDYSKLNEIIHDNYTLTHMSGKIQTKHEYIDEIMDGTLNYYKSTINNPLISIENEEKALLKADVTLDAKVYGIKGTWTLHSQQSMKKIDNKWYLYEWDTN
;
A
#
# COMPACT_ATOMS: atom_id res chain seq x y z
N MET A 1 -11.42 -14.88 -7.97
CA MET A 1 -11.32 -14.77 -6.52
C MET A 1 -10.60 -13.50 -6.12
N THR A 2 -11.08 -12.84 -5.09
CA THR A 2 -10.45 -11.62 -4.60
C THR A 2 -9.25 -12.00 -3.75
N LYS A 3 -8.07 -11.56 -4.17
CA LYS A 3 -6.83 -11.79 -3.40
C LYS A 3 -6.58 -10.70 -2.35
N VAL A 4 -7.33 -9.62 -2.44
CA VAL A 4 -7.31 -8.52 -1.46
C VAL A 4 -8.67 -8.48 -0.79
N SER A 5 -8.69 -8.57 0.54
CA SER A 5 -9.94 -8.49 1.29
C SER A 5 -9.82 -7.46 2.40
N VAL A 6 -10.97 -6.92 2.81
CA VAL A 6 -11.03 -5.93 3.89
C VAL A 6 -11.94 -6.48 4.98
N LYS A 7 -11.47 -6.43 6.23
CA LYS A 7 -12.22 -6.88 7.39
C LYS A 7 -12.37 -5.76 8.41
N ASN A 8 -13.48 -5.81 9.16
CA ASN A 8 -13.77 -4.86 10.23
C ASN A 8 -13.75 -3.40 9.76
N LYS A 9 -14.26 -3.19 8.55
CA LYS A 9 -14.37 -1.87 7.97
C LYS A 9 -15.48 -1.10 8.69
N LYS A 10 -15.18 0.12 9.10
CA LYS A 10 -16.15 1.02 9.70
C LYS A 10 -16.82 1.86 8.61
N GLU A 11 -17.91 2.52 8.97
CA GLU A 11 -18.55 3.47 8.06
C GLU A 11 -17.59 4.58 7.69
N MET A 12 -17.56 4.93 6.40
CA MET A 12 -16.59 5.88 5.86
C MET A 12 -17.28 6.92 4.99
N THR A 13 -16.69 8.11 4.94
CA THR A 13 -17.09 9.14 3.99
C THR A 13 -16.67 8.74 2.59
N LYS A 14 -17.18 9.45 1.57
CA LYS A 14 -16.80 9.20 0.19
C LYS A 14 -15.29 9.34 -0.03
N GLN A 15 -14.67 10.38 0.54
CA GLN A 15 -13.23 10.57 0.40
C GLN A 15 -12.43 9.45 1.07
N GLU A 16 -12.87 9.02 2.24
CA GLU A 16 -12.22 7.91 2.94
C GLU A 16 -12.32 6.63 2.12
N GLU A 17 -13.47 6.37 1.51
CA GLU A 17 -13.65 5.22 0.63
C GLU A 17 -12.71 5.28 -0.58
N GLU A 18 -12.52 6.46 -1.16
CA GLU A 18 -11.62 6.63 -2.29
C GLU A 18 -10.17 6.29 -1.92
N VAL A 19 -9.74 6.71 -0.74
CA VAL A 19 -8.40 6.39 -0.24
C VAL A 19 -8.24 4.89 -0.05
N LEU A 20 -9.22 4.26 0.58
CA LEU A 20 -9.19 2.82 0.81
C LEU A 20 -9.17 2.04 -0.51
N GLU A 21 -10.00 2.44 -1.47
CA GLU A 21 -10.04 1.77 -2.79
C GLU A 21 -8.70 1.88 -3.50
N ARG A 22 -8.03 3.04 -3.41
CA ARG A 22 -6.71 3.21 -4.02
C ARG A 22 -5.68 2.32 -3.36
N PHE A 23 -5.72 2.19 -2.05
CA PHE A 23 -4.83 1.30 -1.32
C PHE A 23 -5.07 -0.18 -1.70
N LYS A 24 -6.35 -0.56 -1.90
CA LYS A 24 -6.69 -1.90 -2.38
C LYS A 24 -6.14 -2.15 -3.78
N GLU A 25 -6.23 -1.16 -4.66
CA GLU A 25 -5.66 -1.27 -6.00
C GLU A 25 -4.14 -1.49 -5.93
N PHE A 26 -3.48 -0.79 -5.03
CA PHE A 26 -2.05 -0.96 -4.80
C PHE A 26 -1.72 -2.39 -4.35
N GLN A 27 -2.46 -2.89 -3.36
CA GLN A 27 -2.24 -4.25 -2.86
C GLN A 27 -2.46 -5.29 -3.97
N LYS A 28 -3.49 -5.10 -4.77
CA LYS A 28 -3.77 -5.98 -5.90
C LYS A 28 -2.65 -5.94 -6.93
N ALA A 29 -2.15 -4.74 -7.23
CA ALA A 29 -1.07 -4.57 -8.20
C ALA A 29 0.22 -5.26 -7.74
N MET A 30 0.50 -5.23 -6.42
CA MET A 30 1.64 -5.96 -5.87
C MET A 30 1.48 -7.47 -6.08
N ILE A 31 0.30 -7.99 -5.81
CA ILE A 31 0.03 -9.43 -5.92
C ILE A 31 0.12 -9.88 -7.38
N GLU A 32 -0.44 -9.10 -8.30
CA GLU A 32 -0.47 -9.43 -9.72
C GLU A 32 0.79 -9.03 -10.47
N LYS A 33 1.71 -8.34 -9.80
CA LYS A 33 2.95 -7.80 -10.40
C LYS A 33 2.62 -6.93 -11.61
N ASP A 34 1.63 -6.04 -11.44
CA ASP A 34 1.18 -5.12 -12.47
C ASP A 34 2.06 -3.86 -12.45
N TYR A 35 3.10 -3.88 -13.27
CA TYR A 35 4.07 -2.80 -13.32
C TYR A 35 3.42 -1.45 -13.62
N SER A 36 2.55 -1.39 -14.62
CA SER A 36 1.91 -0.14 -15.02
C SER A 36 1.10 0.46 -13.89
N LYS A 37 0.34 -0.36 -13.16
CA LYS A 37 -0.49 0.10 -12.06
C LYS A 37 0.36 0.52 -10.87
N LEU A 38 1.41 -0.23 -10.55
CA LEU A 38 2.34 0.13 -9.48
C LEU A 38 3.01 1.48 -9.78
N ASN A 39 3.45 1.65 -11.01
CA ASN A 39 4.11 2.88 -11.43
C ASN A 39 3.15 4.08 -11.38
N GLU A 40 1.87 3.85 -11.67
CA GLU A 40 0.84 4.89 -11.60
C GLU A 40 0.50 5.29 -10.17
N ILE A 41 0.29 4.30 -9.29
CA ILE A 41 -0.21 4.55 -7.92
C ILE A 41 0.86 5.09 -7.00
N ILE A 42 2.10 4.63 -7.16
CA ILE A 42 3.21 5.04 -6.30
C ILE A 42 3.85 6.29 -6.87
N HIS A 43 3.82 7.37 -6.08
CA HIS A 43 4.46 8.62 -6.50
C HIS A 43 5.99 8.49 -6.48
N ASP A 44 6.67 9.28 -7.32
CA ASP A 44 8.12 9.18 -7.46
C ASP A 44 8.90 9.47 -6.18
N ASN A 45 8.32 10.25 -5.26
CA ASN A 45 8.99 10.56 -3.99
C ASN A 45 8.78 9.52 -2.91
N TYR A 46 8.04 8.45 -3.21
CA TYR A 46 7.71 7.45 -2.22
C TYR A 46 8.95 6.66 -1.79
N THR A 47 9.03 6.38 -0.48
CA THR A 47 10.03 5.45 0.05
C THR A 47 9.32 4.45 0.95
N LEU A 48 9.82 3.22 0.97
CA LEU A 48 9.29 2.17 1.82
C LEU A 48 10.35 1.79 2.85
N THR A 49 9.96 1.75 4.12
CA THR A 49 10.81 1.26 5.18
C THR A 49 10.37 -0.15 5.56
N HIS A 50 11.25 -1.12 5.39
CA HIS A 50 10.99 -2.51 5.76
C HIS A 50 11.13 -2.71 7.26
N MET A 51 10.61 -3.83 7.77
CA MET A 51 10.69 -4.17 9.19
C MET A 51 12.15 -4.23 9.69
N SER A 52 13.07 -4.55 8.80
CA SER A 52 14.51 -4.58 9.12
C SER A 52 15.14 -3.20 9.23
N GLY A 53 14.40 -2.15 8.88
CA GLY A 53 14.91 -0.78 8.82
C GLY A 53 15.45 -0.38 7.46
N LYS A 54 15.51 -1.31 6.51
CA LYS A 54 15.97 -1.00 5.14
C LYS A 54 14.98 -0.07 4.46
N ILE A 55 15.50 0.99 3.85
CA ILE A 55 14.69 1.96 3.11
C ILE A 55 14.90 1.74 1.62
N GLN A 56 13.79 1.65 0.87
CA GLN A 56 13.83 1.49 -0.58
C GLN A 56 13.10 2.64 -1.26
N THR A 57 13.64 3.06 -2.40
CA THR A 57 12.96 4.01 -3.28
C THR A 57 11.84 3.28 -4.04
N LYS A 58 10.96 4.08 -4.69
CA LYS A 58 9.92 3.53 -5.55
C LYS A 58 10.47 2.51 -6.56
N HIS A 59 11.54 2.89 -7.27
CA HIS A 59 12.09 2.02 -8.31
C HIS A 59 12.68 0.74 -7.74
N GLU A 60 13.40 0.84 -6.63
CA GLU A 60 13.96 -0.35 -5.97
C GLU A 60 12.86 -1.30 -5.52
N TYR A 61 11.78 -0.76 -4.97
CA TYR A 61 10.67 -1.57 -4.48
C TYR A 61 9.95 -2.28 -5.64
N ILE A 62 9.63 -1.53 -6.70
CA ILE A 62 8.96 -2.11 -7.87
C ILE A 62 9.85 -3.16 -8.53
N ASP A 63 11.15 -2.90 -8.66
CA ASP A 63 12.08 -3.85 -9.25
C ASP A 63 12.09 -5.18 -8.48
N GLU A 64 12.07 -5.13 -7.17
CA GLU A 64 12.06 -6.35 -6.34
C GLU A 64 10.73 -7.10 -6.43
N ILE A 65 9.62 -6.39 -6.64
CA ILE A 65 8.34 -7.04 -6.90
C ILE A 65 8.39 -7.76 -8.25
N MET A 66 8.91 -7.10 -9.26
CA MET A 66 8.92 -7.62 -10.62
C MET A 66 9.91 -8.78 -10.80
N ASP A 67 11.06 -8.74 -10.10
CA ASP A 67 12.09 -9.76 -10.27
C ASP A 67 11.89 -10.99 -9.39
N GLY A 68 10.87 -11.00 -8.54
CA GLY A 68 10.56 -12.16 -7.71
C GLY A 68 11.22 -12.15 -6.34
N THR A 69 11.94 -11.10 -5.98
CA THR A 69 12.49 -10.96 -4.63
C THR A 69 11.36 -10.79 -3.62
N LEU A 70 10.34 -10.00 -3.98
CA LEU A 70 9.14 -9.78 -3.18
C LEU A 70 7.95 -10.38 -3.93
N ASN A 71 7.37 -11.44 -3.39
CA ASN A 71 6.20 -12.08 -3.99
C ASN A 71 5.05 -12.02 -3.00
N TYR A 72 3.98 -11.36 -3.36
CA TYR A 72 2.79 -11.26 -2.53
C TYR A 72 1.68 -12.10 -3.14
N TYR A 73 1.02 -12.92 -2.33
CA TYR A 73 -0.01 -13.84 -2.81
C TYR A 73 -1.39 -13.46 -2.36
N LYS A 74 -1.52 -12.91 -1.17
CA LYS A 74 -2.80 -12.54 -0.57
C LYS A 74 -2.60 -11.40 0.41
N SER A 75 -3.57 -10.47 0.46
CA SER A 75 -3.57 -9.36 1.40
C SER A 75 -4.91 -9.25 2.09
N THR A 76 -4.89 -9.15 3.41
CA THR A 76 -6.10 -8.88 4.20
C THR A 76 -5.87 -7.57 4.95
N ILE A 77 -6.68 -6.56 4.63
CA ILE A 77 -6.62 -5.24 5.25
C ILE A 77 -7.64 -5.25 6.39
N ASN A 78 -7.15 -5.24 7.63
CA ASN A 78 -8.01 -5.35 8.80
C ASN A 78 -8.12 -4.01 9.52
N ASN A 79 -9.35 -3.63 9.84
CA ASN A 79 -9.66 -2.43 10.61
C ASN A 79 -9.03 -1.16 10.01
N PRO A 80 -9.30 -0.86 8.73
CA PRO A 80 -8.71 0.34 8.12
C PRO A 80 -9.28 1.61 8.76
N LEU A 81 -8.38 2.52 9.13
CA LEU A 81 -8.72 3.82 9.68
C LEU A 81 -8.07 4.87 8.79
N ILE A 82 -8.88 5.80 8.29
CA ILE A 82 -8.41 6.81 7.36
C ILE A 82 -8.66 8.19 7.96
N SER A 83 -7.59 8.97 8.06
CA SER A 83 -7.66 10.37 8.50
C SER A 83 -7.46 11.25 7.29
N ILE A 84 -8.46 12.06 6.98
CA ILE A 84 -8.36 13.07 5.92
C ILE A 84 -7.80 14.32 6.58
N GLU A 85 -6.54 14.63 6.30
CA GLU A 85 -5.88 15.80 6.90
C GLU A 85 -6.35 17.10 6.27
N ASN A 86 -6.56 17.05 4.95
CA ASN A 86 -7.16 18.15 4.18
C ASN A 86 -7.61 17.56 2.84
N GLU A 87 -8.04 18.41 1.90
CA GLU A 87 -8.56 17.92 0.62
C GLU A 87 -7.55 17.13 -0.20
N GLU A 88 -6.25 17.29 0.10
CA GLU A 88 -5.17 16.69 -0.69
C GLU A 88 -4.33 15.68 0.07
N LYS A 89 -4.51 15.53 1.39
CA LYS A 89 -3.69 14.66 2.20
C LYS A 89 -4.52 13.72 3.04
N ALA A 90 -4.13 12.46 3.06
CA ALA A 90 -4.79 11.45 3.89
C ALA A 90 -3.76 10.50 4.47
N LEU A 91 -4.08 9.93 5.63
CA LEU A 91 -3.28 8.90 6.27
C LEU A 91 -4.14 7.68 6.48
N LEU A 92 -3.69 6.55 5.97
CA LEU A 92 -4.36 5.26 6.14
C LEU A 92 -3.57 4.43 7.17
N LYS A 93 -4.28 3.89 8.15
CA LYS A 93 -3.72 2.95 9.11
C LYS A 93 -4.52 1.67 9.07
N ALA A 94 -3.84 0.53 9.04
CA ALA A 94 -4.51 -0.76 9.03
C ALA A 94 -3.53 -1.84 9.45
N ASP A 95 -4.08 -2.95 9.95
CA ASP A 95 -3.31 -4.15 10.15
C ASP A 95 -3.42 -4.96 8.86
N VAL A 96 -2.32 -5.08 8.13
CA VAL A 96 -2.30 -5.77 6.85
C VAL A 96 -1.60 -7.11 7.02
N THR A 97 -2.35 -8.18 6.78
CA THR A 97 -1.81 -9.54 6.83
C THR A 97 -1.50 -9.99 5.42
N LEU A 98 -0.24 -10.33 5.18
CA LEU A 98 0.26 -10.70 3.87
C LEU A 98 0.74 -12.14 3.86
N ASP A 99 0.23 -12.93 2.93
CA ASP A 99 0.84 -14.20 2.55
C ASP A 99 1.84 -13.88 1.46
N ALA A 100 3.11 -14.18 1.71
CA ALA A 100 4.16 -13.71 0.82
C ALA A 100 5.38 -14.62 0.86
N LYS A 101 6.23 -14.46 -0.15
CA LYS A 101 7.57 -15.02 -0.15
C LYS A 101 8.54 -13.87 -0.36
N VAL A 102 9.27 -13.53 0.67
CA VAL A 102 10.11 -12.34 0.72
C VAL A 102 11.55 -12.77 0.94
N TYR A 103 12.43 -12.41 0.00
CA TYR A 103 13.83 -12.80 0.03
C TYR A 103 13.99 -14.32 0.20
N GLY A 104 13.15 -15.07 -0.51
CA GLY A 104 13.18 -16.54 -0.48
C GLY A 104 12.50 -17.21 0.69
N ILE A 105 11.97 -16.44 1.62
CA ILE A 105 11.30 -16.98 2.82
C ILE A 105 9.79 -16.83 2.67
N LYS A 106 9.08 -17.95 2.65
CA LYS A 106 7.63 -17.97 2.56
C LYS A 106 7.02 -17.92 3.96
N GLY A 107 5.98 -17.10 4.11
CA GLY A 107 5.29 -16.99 5.39
C GLY A 107 4.10 -16.06 5.32
N THR A 108 3.52 -15.83 6.49
CA THR A 108 2.41 -14.92 6.68
C THR A 108 2.83 -13.87 7.71
N TRP A 109 2.75 -12.60 7.34
CA TRP A 109 3.15 -11.51 8.21
C TRP A 109 2.01 -10.53 8.39
N THR A 110 1.84 -10.02 9.62
CA THR A 110 0.90 -8.94 9.89
C THR A 110 1.70 -7.67 10.19
N LEU A 111 1.44 -6.64 9.40
CA LEU A 111 2.12 -5.36 9.51
C LEU A 111 1.14 -4.31 10.00
N HIS A 112 1.55 -3.52 10.99
CA HIS A 112 0.80 -2.34 11.43
C HIS A 112 1.15 -1.21 10.45
N SER A 113 0.41 -1.16 9.35
CA SER A 113 0.73 -0.28 8.24
C SER A 113 0.22 1.14 8.45
N GLN A 114 1.06 2.09 8.11
CA GLN A 114 0.69 3.50 7.99
C GLN A 114 1.11 3.96 6.62
N GLN A 115 0.16 4.45 5.86
CA GLN A 115 0.44 4.89 4.50
C GLN A 115 -0.07 6.31 4.31
N SER A 116 0.85 7.23 4.08
CA SER A 116 0.49 8.60 3.72
C SER A 116 0.16 8.64 2.23
N MET A 117 -0.83 9.45 1.89
CA MET A 117 -1.31 9.57 0.51
C MET A 117 -1.58 11.02 0.19
N LYS A 118 -1.44 11.36 -1.08
CA LYS A 118 -1.70 12.72 -1.56
C LYS A 118 -2.59 12.67 -2.79
N LYS A 119 -3.53 13.60 -2.87
CA LYS A 119 -4.42 13.73 -4.01
C LYS A 119 -3.84 14.76 -4.98
N ILE A 120 -3.62 14.32 -6.22
CA ILE A 120 -3.10 15.16 -7.29
C ILE A 120 -3.98 14.93 -8.50
N ASP A 121 -4.52 15.98 -9.08
CA ASP A 121 -5.41 15.91 -10.25
C ASP A 121 -6.56 14.91 -10.03
N ASN A 122 -7.19 14.98 -8.88
CA ASN A 122 -8.33 14.16 -8.48
C ASN A 122 -8.02 12.66 -8.31
N LYS A 123 -6.74 12.29 -8.20
CA LYS A 123 -6.34 10.91 -7.97
C LYS A 123 -5.45 10.82 -6.74
N TRP A 124 -5.64 9.76 -5.94
CA TRP A 124 -4.81 9.50 -4.79
C TRP A 124 -3.59 8.71 -5.19
N TYR A 125 -2.43 9.09 -4.61
CA TYR A 125 -1.16 8.43 -4.84
C TYR A 125 -0.55 8.05 -3.50
N LEU A 126 0.19 6.95 -3.44
CA LEU A 126 1.08 6.66 -2.32
C LEU A 126 2.19 7.69 -2.39
N TYR A 127 2.31 8.49 -1.35
CA TYR A 127 3.17 9.67 -1.36
C TYR A 127 3.81 9.82 0.01
N GLU A 128 5.12 9.98 0.06
CA GLU A 128 5.81 10.22 1.31
C GLU A 128 5.69 11.69 1.65
N TRP A 129 4.94 11.98 2.72
CA TRP A 129 4.85 13.35 3.18
C TRP A 129 6.20 13.80 3.69
N ASP A 130 6.51 15.08 3.49
CA ASP A 130 7.70 15.68 4.06
C ASP A 130 7.57 15.67 5.59
N THR A 131 8.48 14.96 6.24
CA THR A 131 8.46 14.78 7.69
C THR A 131 9.53 15.61 8.42
N ASN A 132 10.20 16.46 7.71
CA ASN A 132 11.24 17.30 8.31
C ASN A 132 10.67 18.41 9.17
#